data_2aaf672f739723bb65a53a30551bc311
#
_entry.id   2aaf672f739723bb65a53a30551bc311
#
_cell.length_a   1.000
_cell.length_b   1.000
_cell.length_c   1.000
_cell.angle_alpha   90.00
_cell.angle_beta   90.00
_cell.angle_gamma   90.00
#
_symmetry.space_group_name_H-M   'P 1'
#
loop_
_entity.id
_entity.type
_entity.pdbx_description
1 polymer ?
#
loop_
_entity_poly.entity_id
_entity_poly.type
_entity_poly.pdbx_seq_one_letter_code
_entity_poly.pdbx_strand_id
1 'polypeptide(L)'
;MSEKKRAAVLTREFSTGGADVTAPLDDYMLLSTDKKTKADTVLATRVESAVIETYINLAAACGLKLYSIDLALAGQIKLVRATPELAGKSFVMLQFDGDSLIAGLYEKGQYKYSTRSRLFNPRGTEASGAEIGQKLSGLIQFQTAAKSEHPIKAVYFGGSTAADLAVCTPACRGLQLEVAAYPETENIKLPEGIRLADIALAAGNLIGR
;
A
#
# COMPACT_ATOMS: atom_id res chain seq x y z
N MET A 1 -16.55 -2.29 -17.59
CA MET A 1 -16.26 -1.26 -18.62
C MET A 1 -15.06 -1.70 -19.46
N SER A 2 -14.93 -1.31 -20.75
CA SER A 2 -13.73 -1.64 -21.53
C SER A 2 -12.52 -0.81 -21.07
N GLU A 3 -11.29 -1.32 -21.29
CA GLU A 3 -10.05 -0.62 -20.92
C GLU A 3 -9.97 0.79 -21.53
N LYS A 4 -10.27 0.91 -22.83
CA LYS A 4 -10.31 2.20 -23.54
C LYS A 4 -11.28 3.20 -22.90
N LYS A 5 -12.44 2.75 -22.42
CA LYS A 5 -13.40 3.61 -21.74
C LYS A 5 -12.90 4.04 -20.36
N ARG A 6 -12.23 3.15 -19.62
CA ARG A 6 -11.62 3.51 -18.32
C ARG A 6 -10.57 4.59 -18.50
N ALA A 7 -9.64 4.39 -19.43
CA ALA A 7 -8.60 5.38 -19.73
C ALA A 7 -9.19 6.77 -20.05
N ALA A 8 -10.21 6.84 -20.93
CA ALA A 8 -10.85 8.09 -21.29
C ALA A 8 -11.53 8.79 -20.10
N VAL A 9 -12.18 8.03 -19.20
CA VAL A 9 -12.77 8.58 -17.98
C VAL A 9 -11.69 9.13 -17.06
N LEU A 10 -10.59 8.41 -16.87
CA LEU A 10 -9.48 8.85 -16.01
C LEU A 10 -8.85 10.14 -16.50
N THR A 11 -8.55 10.23 -17.80
CA THR A 11 -8.00 11.46 -18.39
C THR A 11 -8.93 12.64 -18.13
N ARG A 12 -10.24 12.46 -18.27
CA ARG A 12 -11.22 13.52 -17.99
C ARG A 12 -11.24 13.91 -16.50
N GLU A 13 -11.31 12.94 -15.59
CA GLU A 13 -11.35 13.20 -14.14
C GLU A 13 -10.08 13.91 -13.65
N PHE A 14 -8.91 13.50 -14.14
CA PHE A 14 -7.66 14.18 -13.82
C PHE A 14 -7.56 15.59 -14.42
N SER A 15 -8.17 15.83 -15.58
CA SER A 15 -8.20 17.17 -16.19
C SER A 15 -9.12 18.13 -15.43
N THR A 16 -10.16 17.63 -14.76
CA THR A 16 -11.09 18.44 -13.95
C THR A 16 -10.63 18.60 -12.50
N GLY A 17 -9.77 17.70 -12.00
CA GLY A 17 -9.32 17.66 -10.60
C GLY A 17 -8.22 18.67 -10.22
N GLY A 18 -7.75 19.50 -11.16
CA GLY A 18 -6.93 20.69 -10.85
C GLY A 18 -5.45 20.44 -10.54
N ALA A 19 -4.90 19.24 -10.70
CA ALA A 19 -3.46 19.04 -10.66
C ALA A 19 -2.85 19.40 -12.02
N ASP A 20 -2.22 20.56 -12.09
CA ASP A 20 -1.51 21.02 -13.29
C ASP A 20 -0.17 20.23 -13.35
N VAL A 21 -0.19 19.11 -14.07
CA VAL A 21 0.97 18.23 -14.25
C VAL A 21 1.46 18.36 -15.67
N THR A 22 2.73 18.71 -15.85
CA THR A 22 3.35 18.87 -17.18
C THR A 22 3.55 17.48 -17.82
N ALA A 23 3.07 17.33 -19.07
CA ALA A 23 3.15 16.08 -19.83
C ALA A 23 2.76 14.84 -18.98
N PRO A 24 1.50 14.74 -18.52
CA PRO A 24 1.07 13.73 -17.60
C PRO A 24 1.04 12.33 -18.23
N LEU A 25 1.47 11.35 -17.46
CA LEU A 25 1.25 9.92 -17.72
C LEU A 25 0.22 9.41 -16.72
N ASP A 26 -0.86 8.86 -17.23
CA ASP A 26 -1.97 8.31 -16.45
C ASP A 26 -1.96 6.80 -16.50
N ASP A 27 -2.17 6.17 -15.36
CA ASP A 27 -2.34 4.71 -15.27
C ASP A 27 -3.34 4.35 -14.17
N TYR A 28 -3.80 3.10 -14.16
CA TYR A 28 -4.74 2.63 -13.13
C TYR A 28 -4.60 1.13 -12.86
N MET A 29 -4.95 0.77 -11.63
CA MET A 29 -5.17 -0.61 -11.22
C MET A 29 -6.66 -0.84 -10.96
N LEU A 30 -7.24 -1.90 -11.53
CA LEU A 30 -8.61 -2.31 -11.20
C LEU A 30 -8.64 -2.91 -9.80
N LEU A 31 -9.40 -2.31 -8.91
CA LEU A 31 -9.60 -2.80 -7.54
C LEU A 31 -10.75 -3.80 -7.47
N SER A 32 -11.91 -3.44 -8.01
CA SER A 32 -13.08 -4.31 -8.03
C SER A 32 -14.06 -3.91 -9.14
N THR A 33 -14.94 -4.82 -9.48
CA THR A 33 -16.10 -4.56 -10.34
C THR A 33 -17.37 -4.99 -9.61
N ASP A 34 -18.31 -4.08 -9.44
CA ASP A 34 -19.63 -4.40 -8.90
C ASP A 34 -20.39 -5.23 -9.93
N LYS A 35 -20.82 -6.43 -9.54
CA LYS A 35 -21.50 -7.37 -10.42
C LYS A 35 -22.91 -6.90 -10.83
N LYS A 36 -23.56 -6.10 -9.99
CA LYS A 36 -24.95 -5.62 -10.22
C LYS A 36 -24.94 -4.37 -11.10
N THR A 37 -24.18 -3.36 -10.71
CA THR A 37 -24.10 -2.08 -11.42
C THR A 37 -23.12 -2.07 -12.57
N LYS A 38 -22.21 -3.06 -12.62
CA LYS A 38 -21.06 -3.13 -13.53
C LYS A 38 -20.14 -1.92 -13.42
N ALA A 39 -20.18 -1.24 -12.27
CA ALA A 39 -19.27 -0.15 -11.96
C ALA A 39 -17.90 -0.71 -11.55
N ASP A 40 -16.85 -0.10 -12.09
CA ASP A 40 -15.48 -0.44 -11.76
C ASP A 40 -14.94 0.55 -10.72
N THR A 41 -14.30 0.03 -9.66
CA THR A 41 -13.49 0.80 -8.73
C THR A 41 -12.04 0.63 -9.12
N VAL A 42 -11.34 1.75 -9.32
CA VAL A 42 -9.93 1.75 -9.74
C VAL A 42 -9.08 2.58 -8.77
N LEU A 43 -7.83 2.20 -8.60
CA LEU A 43 -6.77 3.05 -8.07
C LEU A 43 -6.12 3.72 -9.28
N ALA A 44 -6.30 5.03 -9.42
CA ALA A 44 -5.74 5.80 -10.52
C ALA A 44 -4.52 6.59 -10.05
N THR A 45 -3.57 6.77 -10.94
CA THR A 45 -2.37 7.57 -10.70
C THR A 45 -2.07 8.47 -11.88
N ARG A 46 -1.54 9.64 -11.59
CA ARG A 46 -0.98 10.59 -12.56
C ARG A 46 0.41 10.99 -12.11
N VAL A 47 1.36 11.02 -13.02
CA VAL A 47 2.75 11.39 -12.76
C VAL A 47 3.28 12.23 -13.92
N GLU A 48 4.21 13.12 -13.66
CA GLU A 48 4.95 13.83 -14.72
C GLU A 48 5.86 12.86 -15.49
N SER A 49 5.89 12.96 -16.82
CA SER A 49 6.76 12.10 -17.65
C SER A 49 8.24 12.24 -17.26
N ALA A 50 8.69 13.43 -16.89
CA ALA A 50 10.06 13.70 -16.47
C ALA A 50 10.51 12.84 -15.28
N VAL A 51 9.59 12.51 -14.34
CA VAL A 51 9.90 11.61 -13.23
C VAL A 51 10.19 10.19 -13.75
N ILE A 52 9.36 9.71 -14.66
CA ILE A 52 9.53 8.36 -15.25
C ILE A 52 10.81 8.31 -16.11
N GLU A 53 11.07 9.35 -16.91
CA GLU A 53 12.27 9.47 -17.75
C GLU A 53 13.55 9.42 -16.90
N THR A 54 13.53 10.02 -15.70
CA THR A 54 14.65 9.97 -14.76
C THR A 54 15.02 8.54 -14.39
N TYR A 55 14.02 7.69 -14.08
CA TYR A 55 14.27 6.28 -13.76
C TYR A 55 14.68 5.45 -14.98
N ILE A 56 14.12 5.76 -16.16
CA ILE A 56 14.52 5.10 -17.42
C ILE A 56 15.99 5.39 -17.71
N ASN A 57 16.41 6.65 -17.61
CA ASN A 57 17.78 7.08 -17.86
C ASN A 57 18.75 6.50 -16.84
N LEU A 58 18.35 6.45 -15.55
CA LEU A 58 19.16 5.83 -14.50
C LEU A 58 19.38 4.34 -14.78
N ALA A 59 18.34 3.61 -15.10
CA ALA A 59 18.44 2.18 -15.43
C ALA A 59 19.35 1.95 -16.65
N ALA A 60 19.19 2.76 -17.70
CA ALA A 60 20.03 2.69 -18.90
C ALA A 60 21.50 2.99 -18.60
N ALA A 61 21.80 4.01 -17.78
CA ALA A 61 23.15 4.36 -17.36
C ALA A 61 23.83 3.24 -16.55
N CYS A 62 23.02 2.45 -15.81
CA CYS A 62 23.51 1.27 -15.08
C CYS A 62 23.58 -0.01 -15.95
N GLY A 63 23.26 0.06 -17.26
CA GLY A 63 23.18 -1.11 -18.13
C GLY A 63 22.02 -2.06 -17.77
N LEU A 64 21.02 -1.57 -17.03
CA LEU A 64 19.86 -2.36 -16.61
C LEU A 64 18.68 -2.13 -17.57
N LYS A 65 17.97 -3.22 -17.88
CA LYS A 65 16.70 -3.15 -18.60
C LYS A 65 15.59 -2.86 -17.60
N LEU A 66 15.02 -1.66 -17.66
CA LEU A 66 13.85 -1.34 -16.87
C LEU A 66 12.64 -2.17 -17.34
N TYR A 67 12.03 -2.90 -16.42
CA TYR A 67 10.87 -3.75 -16.71
C TYR A 67 9.55 -3.04 -16.42
N SER A 68 9.45 -2.43 -15.24
CA SER A 68 8.25 -1.68 -14.83
C SER A 68 8.63 -0.63 -13.78
N ILE A 69 7.81 0.40 -13.69
CA ILE A 69 7.78 1.35 -12.57
C ILE A 69 6.39 1.24 -11.96
N ASP A 70 6.32 1.07 -10.65
CA ASP A 70 5.04 0.92 -9.96
C ASP A 70 5.02 1.78 -8.69
N LEU A 71 3.81 2.06 -8.21
CA LEU A 71 3.63 2.77 -6.94
C LEU A 71 3.77 1.78 -5.78
N ALA A 72 4.38 2.23 -4.69
CA ALA A 72 4.48 1.44 -3.45
C ALA A 72 3.12 0.92 -2.98
N LEU A 73 2.06 1.73 -3.08
CA LEU A 73 0.70 1.32 -2.73
C LEU A 73 0.17 0.23 -3.68
N ALA A 74 0.42 0.35 -4.98
CA ALA A 74 0.02 -0.68 -5.94
C ALA A 74 0.72 -2.01 -5.65
N GLY A 75 2.02 -1.97 -5.35
CA GLY A 75 2.80 -3.12 -4.90
C GLY A 75 2.19 -3.75 -3.64
N GLN A 76 1.86 -2.93 -2.63
CA GLN A 76 1.22 -3.41 -1.40
C GLN A 76 -0.13 -4.12 -1.69
N ILE A 77 -0.97 -3.55 -2.55
CA ILE A 77 -2.27 -4.14 -2.92
C ILE A 77 -2.07 -5.47 -3.66
N LYS A 78 -1.13 -5.54 -4.61
CA LYS A 78 -0.81 -6.77 -5.34
C LYS A 78 -0.32 -7.85 -4.39
N LEU A 79 0.55 -7.49 -3.45
CA LEU A 79 1.08 -8.40 -2.46
C LEU A 79 -0.04 -8.97 -1.56
N VAL A 80 -0.94 -8.12 -1.05
CA VAL A 80 -2.09 -8.57 -0.25
C VAL A 80 -2.97 -9.54 -1.04
N ARG A 81 -3.21 -9.27 -2.32
CA ARG A 81 -3.98 -10.19 -3.19
C ARG A 81 -3.29 -11.53 -3.43
N ALA A 82 -1.95 -11.52 -3.44
CA ALA A 82 -1.15 -12.74 -3.63
C ALA A 82 -0.97 -13.56 -2.35
N THR A 83 -1.49 -13.07 -1.21
CA THR A 83 -1.36 -13.71 0.11
C THR A 83 -2.71 -14.26 0.57
N PRO A 84 -3.02 -15.55 0.30
CA PRO A 84 -4.32 -16.15 0.61
C PRO A 84 -4.68 -16.08 2.10
N GLU A 85 -3.69 -16.08 2.99
CA GLU A 85 -3.86 -16.00 4.44
C GLU A 85 -4.52 -14.70 4.90
N LEU A 86 -4.46 -13.66 4.06
CA LEU A 86 -5.10 -12.36 4.30
C LEU A 86 -6.51 -12.28 3.70
N ALA A 87 -6.91 -13.24 2.90
CA ALA A 87 -8.25 -13.28 2.33
C ALA A 87 -9.31 -13.33 3.45
N GLY A 88 -10.34 -12.52 3.34
CA GLY A 88 -11.42 -12.45 4.34
C GLY A 88 -11.08 -11.73 5.65
N LYS A 89 -9.83 -11.36 5.89
CA LYS A 89 -9.41 -10.62 7.09
C LYS A 89 -9.56 -9.10 6.89
N SER A 90 -9.84 -8.40 8.00
CA SER A 90 -9.82 -6.93 8.06
C SER A 90 -8.64 -6.49 8.92
N PHE A 91 -7.74 -5.70 8.33
CA PHE A 91 -6.47 -5.34 8.93
C PHE A 91 -5.93 -4.02 8.38
N VAL A 92 -4.93 -3.49 9.06
CA VAL A 92 -4.06 -2.44 8.52
C VAL A 92 -2.73 -3.06 8.14
N MET A 93 -2.23 -2.75 6.96
CA MET A 93 -0.85 -3.01 6.59
C MET A 93 -0.05 -1.73 6.75
N LEU A 94 0.92 -1.75 7.66
CA LEU A 94 1.90 -0.69 7.86
C LEU A 94 3.20 -1.05 7.16
N GLN A 95 3.59 -0.24 6.22
CA GLN A 95 4.84 -0.41 5.48
C GLN A 95 5.77 0.75 5.78
N PHE A 96 6.93 0.44 6.31
CA PHE A 96 8.02 1.40 6.48
C PHE A 96 8.81 1.56 5.17
N ASP A 97 9.10 2.80 4.82
CA ASP A 97 9.95 3.21 3.69
C ASP A 97 10.82 4.37 4.17
N GLY A 98 11.99 4.05 4.72
CA GLY A 98 12.80 5.00 5.48
C GLY A 98 12.01 5.58 6.65
N ASP A 99 11.90 6.91 6.72
CA ASP A 99 11.09 7.63 7.71
C ASP A 99 9.62 7.78 7.26
N SER A 100 9.26 7.29 6.09
CA SER A 100 7.88 7.30 5.60
C SER A 100 7.14 6.05 6.05
N LEU A 101 5.85 6.22 6.33
CA LEU A 101 4.93 5.15 6.69
C LEU A 101 3.77 5.15 5.71
N ILE A 102 3.54 4.02 5.05
CA ILE A 102 2.36 3.79 4.22
C ILE A 102 1.43 2.88 5.01
N ALA A 103 0.24 3.37 5.33
CA ALA A 103 -0.77 2.62 6.03
C ALA A 103 -1.93 2.31 5.09
N GLY A 104 -2.10 1.05 4.73
CA GLY A 104 -3.20 0.55 3.90
C GLY A 104 -4.26 -0.13 4.77
N LEU A 105 -5.51 0.31 4.67
CA LEU A 105 -6.67 -0.31 5.29
C LEU A 105 -7.28 -1.33 4.34
N TYR A 106 -7.45 -2.54 4.83
CA TYR A 106 -8.06 -3.64 4.09
C TYR A 106 -9.26 -4.21 4.85
N GLU A 107 -10.36 -4.43 4.16
CA GLU A 107 -11.53 -5.12 4.68
C GLU A 107 -11.77 -6.38 3.86
N LYS A 108 -11.85 -7.51 4.53
CA LYS A 108 -11.95 -8.83 3.87
C LYS A 108 -10.86 -9.05 2.80
N GLY A 109 -9.65 -8.59 3.06
CA GLY A 109 -8.52 -8.66 2.13
C GLY A 109 -8.61 -7.68 0.94
N GLN A 110 -9.62 -6.81 0.90
CA GLN A 110 -9.78 -5.83 -0.16
C GLN A 110 -9.35 -4.44 0.31
N TYR A 111 -8.56 -3.78 -0.51
CA TYR A 111 -8.14 -2.40 -0.26
C TYR A 111 -9.33 -1.45 -0.17
N LYS A 112 -9.32 -0.59 0.84
CA LYS A 112 -10.34 0.44 1.08
C LYS A 112 -9.78 1.84 1.08
N TYR A 113 -8.69 2.06 1.81
CA TYR A 113 -8.14 3.39 2.02
C TYR A 113 -6.65 3.29 2.35
N SER A 114 -5.91 4.35 2.10
CA SER A 114 -4.52 4.44 2.56
C SER A 114 -4.14 5.87 2.90
N THR A 115 -3.14 5.97 3.78
CA THR A 115 -2.44 7.22 4.05
C THR A 115 -0.94 7.00 3.88
N ARG A 116 -0.24 8.04 3.47
CA ARG A 116 1.21 8.13 3.56
C ARG A 116 1.56 9.31 4.46
N SER A 117 2.45 9.07 5.40
CA SER A 117 2.92 10.10 6.31
C SER A 117 4.40 9.91 6.59
N ARG A 118 5.09 10.98 6.90
CA ARG A 118 6.43 10.93 7.48
C ARG A 118 6.31 10.77 8.99
N LEU A 119 7.21 10.00 9.59
CA LEU A 119 7.39 9.95 11.03
C LEU A 119 8.20 11.16 11.47
N PHE A 120 7.75 11.82 12.53
CA PHE A 120 8.47 12.94 13.13
C PHE A 120 9.50 12.46 14.15
N ASN A 121 9.24 11.31 14.76
CA ASN A 121 10.11 10.73 15.77
C ASN A 121 11.01 9.65 15.15
N PRO A 122 12.27 9.52 15.60
CA PRO A 122 13.16 8.46 15.12
C PRO A 122 12.55 7.08 15.31
N ARG A 123 12.70 6.22 14.31
CA ARG A 123 12.19 4.86 14.34
C ARG A 123 12.77 4.05 15.52
N GLY A 124 11.99 3.11 16.04
CA GLY A 124 12.39 2.25 17.17
C GLY A 124 12.41 2.95 18.54
N THR A 125 11.88 4.20 18.64
CA THR A 125 11.72 4.92 19.90
C THR A 125 10.29 4.81 20.42
N GLU A 126 10.09 4.95 21.73
CA GLU A 126 8.73 5.00 22.34
C GLU A 126 7.87 6.09 21.71
N ALA A 127 8.47 7.24 21.41
CA ALA A 127 7.78 8.36 20.76
C ALA A 127 7.27 7.98 19.36
N SER A 128 8.07 7.24 18.56
CA SER A 128 7.61 6.73 17.27
C SER A 128 6.50 5.68 17.41
N GLY A 129 6.58 4.84 18.44
CA GLY A 129 5.51 3.88 18.75
C GLY A 129 4.19 4.56 19.10
N ALA A 130 4.23 5.62 19.92
CA ALA A 130 3.06 6.44 20.27
C ALA A 130 2.48 7.16 19.02
N GLU A 131 3.35 7.73 18.17
CA GLU A 131 2.94 8.36 16.91
C GLU A 131 2.22 7.39 15.98
N ILE A 132 2.74 6.18 15.82
CA ILE A 132 2.11 5.13 15.02
C ILE A 132 0.76 4.71 15.62
N GLY A 133 0.69 4.58 16.94
CA GLY A 133 -0.56 4.31 17.65
C GLY A 133 -1.65 5.37 17.37
N GLN A 134 -1.29 6.65 17.33
CA GLN A 134 -2.22 7.74 16.97
C GLN A 134 -2.71 7.62 15.52
N LYS A 135 -1.80 7.31 14.58
CA LYS A 135 -2.17 7.10 13.17
C LYS A 135 -3.12 5.91 13.00
N LEU A 136 -2.87 4.81 13.71
CA LEU A 136 -3.76 3.64 13.72
C LEU A 136 -5.13 3.96 14.31
N SER A 137 -5.17 4.70 15.43
CA SER A 137 -6.43 5.16 16.02
C SER A 137 -7.26 5.98 15.03
N GLY A 138 -6.61 6.87 14.26
CA GLY A 138 -7.28 7.64 13.19
C GLY A 138 -7.89 6.73 12.10
N LEU A 139 -7.21 5.66 11.68
CA LEU A 139 -7.74 4.72 10.70
C LEU A 139 -8.93 3.93 11.24
N ILE A 140 -8.88 3.52 12.52
CA ILE A 140 -10.01 2.84 13.18
C ILE A 140 -11.21 3.77 13.27
N GLN A 141 -10.99 5.04 13.65
CA GLN A 141 -12.06 6.05 13.70
C GLN A 141 -12.67 6.30 12.32
N PHE A 142 -11.84 6.38 11.28
CA PHE A 142 -12.30 6.50 9.89
C PHE A 142 -13.20 5.32 9.51
N GLN A 143 -12.79 4.08 9.81
CA GLN A 143 -13.57 2.89 9.53
C GLN A 143 -14.90 2.89 10.29
N THR A 144 -14.87 3.28 11.58
CA THR A 144 -16.07 3.39 12.42
C THR A 144 -17.04 4.43 11.88
N ALA A 145 -16.54 5.59 11.47
CA ALA A 145 -17.34 6.65 10.85
C ALA A 145 -17.99 6.19 9.51
N ALA A 146 -17.28 5.36 8.75
CA ALA A 146 -17.80 4.73 7.54
C ALA A 146 -18.82 3.61 7.83
N LYS A 147 -19.14 3.32 9.11
CA LYS A 147 -20.08 2.27 9.55
C LYS A 147 -19.73 0.89 8.96
N SER A 148 -18.45 0.55 8.88
CA SER A 148 -18.04 -0.76 8.40
C SER A 148 -18.47 -1.86 9.37
N GLU A 149 -19.06 -2.93 8.82
CA GLU A 149 -19.40 -4.14 9.58
C GLU A 149 -18.20 -5.07 9.83
N HIS A 150 -17.01 -4.69 9.33
CA HIS A 150 -15.80 -5.51 9.34
C HIS A 150 -14.67 -4.83 10.08
N PRO A 151 -14.72 -4.78 11.44
CA PRO A 151 -13.72 -4.07 12.23
C PRO A 151 -12.30 -4.58 11.99
N ILE A 152 -11.33 -3.67 12.04
CA ILE A 152 -9.91 -4.00 11.99
C ILE A 152 -9.57 -4.84 13.23
N LYS A 153 -8.87 -5.96 13.02
CA LYS A 153 -8.46 -6.86 14.09
C LYS A 153 -6.94 -7.03 14.21
N ALA A 154 -6.22 -6.69 13.15
CA ALA A 154 -4.77 -6.92 13.10
C ALA A 154 -4.04 -5.78 12.40
N VAL A 155 -2.78 -5.65 12.73
CA VAL A 155 -1.81 -4.81 12.01
C VAL A 155 -0.66 -5.71 11.57
N TYR A 156 -0.39 -5.69 10.27
CA TYR A 156 0.78 -6.37 9.69
C TYR A 156 1.84 -5.34 9.34
N PHE A 157 3.09 -5.63 9.69
CA PHE A 157 4.22 -4.74 9.50
C PHE A 157 5.14 -5.25 8.40
N GLY A 158 5.46 -4.38 7.44
CA GLY A 158 6.49 -4.60 6.42
C GLY A 158 7.60 -3.56 6.52
N GLY A 159 8.85 -3.94 6.23
CA GLY A 159 10.02 -3.07 6.33
C GLY A 159 10.33 -2.62 7.77
N SER A 160 9.83 -3.34 8.77
CA SER A 160 10.01 -3.02 10.18
C SER A 160 11.22 -3.76 10.76
N THR A 161 11.92 -3.09 11.67
CA THR A 161 12.95 -3.71 12.52
C THR A 161 12.32 -4.32 13.78
N ALA A 162 13.09 -5.14 14.50
CA ALA A 162 12.66 -5.66 15.81
C ALA A 162 12.36 -4.52 16.82
N ALA A 163 13.14 -3.42 16.75
CA ALA A 163 12.93 -2.25 17.60
C ALA A 163 11.60 -1.55 17.27
N ASP A 164 11.26 -1.40 15.97
CA ASP A 164 9.97 -0.83 15.55
C ASP A 164 8.80 -1.67 16.11
N LEU A 165 8.87 -2.99 15.96
CA LEU A 165 7.82 -3.88 16.46
C LEU A 165 7.69 -3.82 17.99
N ALA A 166 8.82 -3.76 18.72
CA ALA A 166 8.83 -3.68 20.17
C ALA A 166 8.08 -2.43 20.68
N VAL A 167 8.33 -1.26 20.06
CA VAL A 167 7.71 -0.01 20.49
C VAL A 167 6.28 0.19 19.98
N CYS A 168 5.92 -0.43 18.83
CA CYS A 168 4.56 -0.35 18.28
C CYS A 168 3.58 -1.31 18.99
N THR A 169 4.07 -2.46 19.46
CA THR A 169 3.22 -3.51 20.06
C THR A 169 2.35 -3.02 21.21
N PRO A 170 2.85 -2.24 22.20
CA PRO A 170 2.01 -1.74 23.30
C PRO A 170 0.87 -0.84 22.80
N ALA A 171 1.14 0.07 21.87
CA ALA A 171 0.14 0.95 21.30
C ALA A 171 -0.95 0.17 20.53
N CYS A 172 -0.57 -0.82 19.73
CA CYS A 172 -1.50 -1.68 19.01
C CYS A 172 -2.37 -2.51 19.96
N ARG A 173 -1.78 -3.08 21.03
CA ARG A 173 -2.53 -3.80 22.06
C ARG A 173 -3.54 -2.91 22.78
N GLY A 174 -3.18 -1.66 23.07
CA GLY A 174 -4.10 -0.67 23.62
C GLY A 174 -5.31 -0.40 22.71
N LEU A 175 -5.15 -0.59 21.40
CA LEU A 175 -6.23 -0.50 20.41
C LEU A 175 -6.90 -1.87 20.13
N GLN A 176 -6.59 -2.91 20.91
CA GLN A 176 -7.09 -4.28 20.75
C GLN A 176 -6.75 -4.91 19.38
N LEU A 177 -5.59 -4.56 18.82
CA LEU A 177 -5.11 -5.07 17.54
C LEU A 177 -4.05 -6.15 17.75
N GLU A 178 -4.15 -7.23 17.02
CA GLU A 178 -3.08 -8.21 16.86
C GLU A 178 -1.93 -7.61 16.06
N VAL A 179 -0.70 -7.89 16.47
CA VAL A 179 0.52 -7.37 15.81
C VAL A 179 1.31 -8.53 15.24
N ALA A 180 1.63 -8.45 13.98
CA ALA A 180 2.49 -9.43 13.31
C ALA A 180 3.33 -8.77 12.21
N ALA A 181 4.46 -9.40 11.88
CA ALA A 181 5.14 -9.15 10.61
C ALA A 181 4.22 -9.58 9.45
N TYR A 182 4.45 -9.02 8.27
CA TYR A 182 3.73 -9.46 7.08
C TYR A 182 3.92 -10.97 6.90
N PRO A 183 2.85 -11.75 6.69
CA PRO A 183 2.96 -13.20 6.64
C PRO A 183 3.69 -13.68 5.38
N GLU A 184 4.44 -14.77 5.53
CA GLU A 184 4.96 -15.50 4.38
C GLU A 184 3.82 -16.11 3.57
N THR A 185 4.04 -16.35 2.28
CA THR A 185 3.05 -16.96 1.39
C THR A 185 3.72 -17.94 0.43
N GLU A 186 3.06 -19.05 0.16
CA GLU A 186 3.56 -20.06 -0.79
C GLU A 186 3.64 -19.54 -2.24
N ASN A 187 2.90 -18.48 -2.52
CA ASN A 187 2.88 -17.86 -3.85
C ASN A 187 4.16 -17.07 -4.19
N ILE A 188 5.01 -16.79 -3.20
CA ILE A 188 6.25 -16.02 -3.40
C ILE A 188 7.40 -16.82 -2.80
N LYS A 189 8.30 -17.28 -3.67
CA LYS A 189 9.51 -17.99 -3.26
C LYS A 189 10.64 -16.99 -3.04
N LEU A 190 11.19 -16.98 -1.84
CA LEU A 190 12.31 -16.13 -1.47
C LEU A 190 13.57 -16.96 -1.24
N PRO A 191 14.77 -16.38 -1.43
CA PRO A 191 16.00 -17.01 -1.00
C PRO A 191 16.01 -17.25 0.52
N GLU A 192 16.79 -18.25 0.94
CA GLU A 192 16.97 -18.56 2.35
C GLU A 192 17.46 -17.34 3.15
N GLY A 193 16.87 -17.11 4.31
CA GLY A 193 17.21 -16.00 5.21
C GLY A 193 16.56 -14.66 4.86
N ILE A 194 15.79 -14.55 3.76
CA ILE A 194 15.03 -13.34 3.41
C ILE A 194 13.55 -13.56 3.77
N ARG A 195 13.01 -12.68 4.62
CA ARG A 195 11.59 -12.69 4.97
C ARG A 195 10.80 -11.76 4.05
N LEU A 196 9.60 -12.17 3.70
CA LEU A 196 8.71 -11.36 2.86
C LEU A 196 8.42 -10.00 3.50
N ALA A 197 8.28 -9.95 4.81
CA ALA A 197 8.08 -8.71 5.56
C ALA A 197 9.20 -7.67 5.34
N ASP A 198 10.45 -8.11 5.14
CA ASP A 198 11.60 -7.21 4.98
C ASP A 198 11.62 -6.55 3.59
N ILE A 199 11.08 -7.23 2.58
CA ILE A 199 11.11 -6.78 1.17
C ILE A 199 9.71 -6.59 0.57
N ALA A 200 8.68 -6.44 1.40
CA ALA A 200 7.28 -6.46 0.99
C ALA A 200 6.96 -5.52 -0.19
N LEU A 201 7.48 -4.29 -0.19
CA LEU A 201 7.28 -3.35 -1.31
C LEU A 201 7.92 -3.84 -2.61
N ALA A 202 9.17 -4.32 -2.53
CA ALA A 202 9.88 -4.82 -3.70
C ALA A 202 9.20 -6.08 -4.25
N ALA A 203 8.81 -7.02 -3.38
CA ALA A 203 8.09 -8.23 -3.76
C ALA A 203 6.75 -7.90 -4.43
N GLY A 204 5.98 -6.96 -3.87
CA GLY A 204 4.72 -6.52 -4.45
C GLY A 204 4.87 -5.92 -5.86
N ASN A 205 5.94 -5.19 -6.10
CA ASN A 205 6.21 -4.59 -7.42
C ASN A 205 6.62 -5.61 -8.48
N LEU A 206 7.15 -6.76 -8.07
CA LEU A 206 7.49 -7.87 -8.98
C LEU A 206 6.27 -8.70 -9.38
N ILE A 207 5.16 -8.61 -8.66
CA ILE A 207 3.92 -9.29 -9.01
C ILE A 207 3.31 -8.62 -10.25
N GLY A 208 3.08 -9.40 -11.30
CA GLY A 208 2.43 -8.93 -12.53
C GLY A 208 1.03 -8.34 -12.30
N ARG A 209 0.53 -7.63 -13.29
CA ARG A 209 -0.86 -7.11 -13.30
C ARG A 209 -1.87 -8.21 -13.50
#